data_c7fdd9a0522e569e040491057faa5a1e
#
_entry.id   c7fdd9a0522e569e040491057faa5a1e
#
_cell.length_a   1.000
_cell.length_b   1.000
_cell.length_c   1.000
_cell.angle_alpha   90.00
_cell.angle_beta   90.00
_cell.angle_gamma   90.00
#
_symmetry.space_group_name_H-M   'P 1'
#
loop_
_entity.id
_entity.type
_entity.pdbx_description
1 polymer ?
#
loop_
_entity_poly.entity_id
_entity_poly.type
_entity_poly.pdbx_seq_one_letter_code
_entity_poly.pdbx_strand_id
1 'polypeptide(L)'
;MLFRSDFVTDFAEKEGIDLNTSDITFDTSIRIVEGSMDETSITSSQKLMVYVAANELDCMITDFTSFQKYANSSMFHDLRDILTDEQIQALEPYFYYVDREVVLAIEAANDDMNTDYTPDYPDPLHPEDMQDPVPVGICLTDCKDLTDTYYFRGDGIVMGIYANAEHVQTAVDLAEYLLNK
;
A
#
# COMPACT_ATOMS: atom_id res chain seq x y z
N MET A 1 -6.06 13.59 -12.79
CA MET A 1 -5.92 12.79 -14.03
C MET A 1 -6.49 11.43 -13.65
N LEU A 2 -7.59 11.02 -14.23
CA LEU A 2 -8.25 9.76 -13.93
C LEU A 2 -7.36 8.61 -14.41
N PHE A 3 -7.28 7.50 -13.65
CA PHE A 3 -6.94 6.22 -14.25
C PHE A 3 -7.70 6.14 -15.57
N ARG A 4 -7.05 5.73 -16.65
CA ARG A 4 -7.73 5.63 -17.93
C ARG A 4 -9.02 4.85 -17.71
N SER A 5 -10.13 5.37 -18.23
CA SER A 5 -11.41 4.64 -18.20
C SER A 5 -11.25 3.20 -18.70
N ASP A 6 -10.30 3.01 -19.62
CA ASP A 6 -9.93 1.72 -20.19
C ASP A 6 -9.35 0.76 -19.16
N PHE A 7 -8.51 1.24 -18.21
CA PHE A 7 -7.92 0.39 -17.18
C PHE A 7 -8.99 -0.21 -16.24
N VAL A 8 -9.91 0.64 -15.76
CA VAL A 8 -11.02 0.17 -14.89
C VAL A 8 -11.87 -0.85 -15.62
N THR A 9 -12.18 -0.58 -16.89
CA THR A 9 -12.98 -1.48 -17.72
C THR A 9 -12.26 -2.80 -17.97
N ASP A 10 -10.99 -2.76 -18.36
CA ASP A 10 -10.18 -3.95 -18.63
C ASP A 10 -10.03 -4.82 -17.37
N PHE A 11 -9.77 -4.20 -16.22
CA PHE A 11 -9.69 -4.92 -14.94
C PHE A 11 -11.04 -5.56 -14.57
N ALA A 12 -12.12 -4.76 -14.63
CA ALA A 12 -13.45 -5.26 -14.30
C ALA A 12 -13.88 -6.41 -15.22
N GLU A 13 -13.62 -6.32 -16.54
CA GLU A 13 -13.91 -7.39 -17.49
C GLU A 13 -13.12 -8.67 -17.17
N LYS A 14 -11.83 -8.53 -16.83
CA LYS A 14 -10.98 -9.67 -16.50
C LYS A 14 -11.44 -10.39 -15.24
N GLU A 15 -11.81 -9.63 -14.21
CA GLU A 15 -12.23 -10.19 -12.91
C GLU A 15 -13.75 -10.45 -12.83
N GLY A 16 -14.49 -10.18 -13.91
CA GLY A 16 -15.93 -10.43 -13.96
C GLY A 16 -16.76 -9.49 -13.08
N ILE A 17 -16.27 -8.29 -12.81
CA ILE A 17 -16.95 -7.28 -12.00
C ILE A 17 -17.96 -6.54 -12.86
N ASP A 18 -19.23 -6.54 -12.46
CA ASP A 18 -20.29 -5.79 -13.15
C ASP A 18 -20.31 -4.33 -12.72
N LEU A 19 -19.75 -3.46 -13.56
CA LEU A 19 -19.70 -2.01 -13.34
C LEU A 19 -21.08 -1.31 -13.34
N ASN A 20 -22.19 -2.03 -13.62
CA ASN A 20 -23.53 -1.47 -13.42
C ASN A 20 -24.01 -1.61 -11.97
N THR A 21 -23.39 -2.47 -11.19
CA THR A 21 -23.75 -2.77 -9.80
C THR A 21 -22.63 -2.49 -8.80
N SER A 22 -21.41 -2.27 -9.29
CA SER A 22 -20.22 -2.03 -8.48
C SER A 22 -19.40 -0.87 -9.06
N ASP A 23 -18.84 -0.04 -8.20
CA ASP A 23 -17.96 1.05 -8.59
C ASP A 23 -16.51 0.72 -8.21
N ILE A 24 -15.58 0.90 -9.15
CA ILE A 24 -14.14 0.88 -8.89
C ILE A 24 -13.63 2.31 -9.01
N THR A 25 -13.13 2.85 -7.92
CA THR A 25 -12.64 4.23 -7.85
C THR A 25 -11.16 4.29 -7.55
N PHE A 26 -10.39 5.00 -8.37
CA PHE A 26 -9.01 5.35 -8.11
C PHE A 26 -8.89 6.83 -7.79
N ASP A 27 -8.64 7.18 -6.54
CA ASP A 27 -8.40 8.56 -6.13
C ASP A 27 -6.92 8.92 -6.30
N THR A 28 -6.62 9.71 -7.31
CA THR A 28 -5.28 10.22 -7.60
C THR A 28 -5.06 11.65 -7.12
N SER A 29 -5.98 12.20 -6.34
CA SER A 29 -5.92 13.59 -5.83
C SER A 29 -5.10 13.72 -4.55
N ILE A 30 -4.82 12.61 -3.86
CA ILE A 30 -4.04 12.59 -2.62
C ILE A 30 -2.57 12.80 -2.98
N ARG A 31 -1.97 13.87 -2.42
CA ARG A 31 -0.57 14.23 -2.60
C ARG A 31 0.07 14.44 -1.25
N ILE A 32 0.83 13.46 -0.80
CA ILE A 32 1.58 13.52 0.45
C ILE A 32 3.05 13.62 0.09
N VAL A 33 3.73 14.62 0.65
CA VAL A 33 5.18 14.79 0.55
C VAL A 33 5.74 14.62 1.94
N GLU A 34 6.51 13.56 2.17
CA GLU A 34 7.08 13.28 3.47
C GLU A 34 7.91 14.47 3.97
N GLY A 35 7.72 14.85 5.23
CA GLY A 35 8.37 16.01 5.84
C GLY A 35 7.86 17.37 5.39
N SER A 36 6.92 17.45 4.43
CA SER A 36 6.34 18.72 4.02
C SER A 36 5.22 19.16 4.97
N MET A 37 5.25 20.45 5.34
CA MET A 37 4.23 21.11 6.13
C MET A 37 3.36 22.04 5.27
N ASP A 38 3.37 21.87 3.95
CA ASP A 38 2.49 22.66 3.08
C ASP A 38 1.02 22.25 3.22
N GLU A 39 0.13 23.19 2.92
CA GLU A 39 -1.32 23.02 3.09
C GLU A 39 -1.86 21.82 2.29
N THR A 40 -1.30 21.54 1.11
CA THR A 40 -1.72 20.43 0.25
C THR A 40 -1.39 19.08 0.89
N SER A 41 -0.16 18.92 1.40
CA SER A 41 0.28 17.70 2.07
C SER A 41 -0.51 17.44 3.36
N ILE A 42 -0.75 18.48 4.15
CA ILE A 42 -1.53 18.39 5.39
C ILE A 42 -2.98 17.97 5.07
N THR A 43 -3.63 18.65 4.12
CA THR A 43 -5.02 18.35 3.72
C THR A 43 -5.13 16.95 3.13
N SER A 44 -4.18 16.53 2.30
CA SER A 44 -4.14 15.17 1.72
C SER A 44 -3.98 14.10 2.81
N SER A 45 -3.11 14.32 3.79
CA SER A 45 -2.94 13.39 4.91
C SER A 45 -4.22 13.27 5.75
N GLN A 46 -4.89 14.40 6.03
CA GLN A 46 -6.17 14.39 6.75
C GLN A 46 -7.26 13.65 5.96
N LYS A 47 -7.36 13.91 4.64
CA LYS A 47 -8.29 13.23 3.75
C LYS A 47 -8.06 11.71 3.76
N LEU A 48 -6.79 11.27 3.64
CA LEU A 48 -6.43 9.86 3.70
C LEU A 48 -6.90 9.22 5.01
N MET A 49 -6.62 9.86 6.14
CA MET A 49 -7.01 9.32 7.46
C MET A 49 -8.51 9.23 7.63
N VAL A 50 -9.29 10.17 7.08
CA VAL A 50 -10.75 10.10 7.09
C VAL A 50 -11.25 8.91 6.27
N TYR A 51 -10.71 8.70 5.08
CA TYR A 51 -11.10 7.57 4.23
C TYR A 51 -10.75 6.22 4.86
N VAL A 52 -9.56 6.10 5.46
CA VAL A 52 -9.18 4.89 6.21
C VAL A 52 -10.14 4.65 7.37
N ALA A 53 -10.44 5.67 8.17
CA ALA A 53 -11.34 5.54 9.31
C ALA A 53 -12.81 5.23 8.91
N ALA A 54 -13.20 5.59 7.70
CA ALA A 54 -14.53 5.31 7.14
C ALA A 54 -14.62 3.96 6.42
N ASN A 55 -13.52 3.19 6.33
CA ASN A 55 -13.37 1.96 5.54
C ASN A 55 -13.69 2.17 4.04
N GLU A 56 -13.35 3.36 3.51
CA GLU A 56 -13.60 3.69 2.10
C GLU A 56 -12.44 3.32 1.18
N LEU A 57 -11.36 2.74 1.72
CA LEU A 57 -10.17 2.36 0.95
C LEU A 57 -9.86 0.88 1.15
N ASP A 58 -9.74 0.17 0.03
CA ASP A 58 -9.30 -1.22 0.04
C ASP A 58 -7.77 -1.33 -0.06
N CYS A 59 -7.12 -0.46 -0.85
CA CYS A 59 -5.68 -0.49 -1.03
C CYS A 59 -5.08 0.90 -1.27
N MET A 60 -3.76 0.99 -1.12
CA MET A 60 -2.95 2.17 -1.42
C MET A 60 -1.80 1.77 -2.33
N ILE A 61 -1.58 2.54 -3.41
CA ILE A 61 -0.41 2.41 -4.29
C ILE A 61 0.39 3.70 -4.19
N THR A 62 1.66 3.59 -3.78
CA THR A 62 2.54 4.76 -3.61
C THR A 62 4.01 4.37 -3.76
N ASP A 63 4.93 5.35 -3.66
CA ASP A 63 6.36 5.08 -3.60
C ASP A 63 6.79 4.51 -2.23
N PHE A 64 7.95 3.85 -2.19
CA PHE A 64 8.48 3.20 -0.98
C PHE A 64 8.64 4.18 0.18
N THR A 65 9.14 5.38 -0.10
CA THR A 65 9.38 6.42 0.93
C THR A 65 8.07 6.82 1.62
N SER A 66 7.01 7.06 0.83
CA SER A 66 5.70 7.40 1.36
C SER A 66 5.03 6.22 2.06
N PHE A 67 5.22 5.00 1.55
CA PHE A 67 4.63 3.79 2.09
C PHE A 67 5.20 3.41 3.46
N GLN A 68 6.51 3.56 3.66
CA GLN A 68 7.24 3.14 4.86
C GLN A 68 6.56 3.56 6.16
N LYS A 69 6.12 4.82 6.24
CA LYS A 69 5.45 5.36 7.42
C LYS A 69 4.15 4.63 7.74
N TYR A 70 3.31 4.40 6.73
CA TYR A 70 2.01 3.75 6.90
C TYR A 70 2.18 2.25 7.14
N ALA A 71 3.15 1.63 6.49
CA ALA A 71 3.50 0.22 6.67
C ALA A 71 3.91 -0.09 8.12
N ASN A 72 4.70 0.81 8.73
CA ASN A 72 5.15 0.68 10.11
C ASN A 72 4.14 1.22 11.16
N SER A 73 2.90 1.48 10.76
CA SER A 73 1.81 1.92 11.64
C SER A 73 0.65 0.91 11.68
N SER A 74 0.91 -0.36 11.39
CA SER A 74 -0.08 -1.46 11.42
C SER A 74 -1.33 -1.18 10.56
N MET A 75 -1.19 -0.40 9.47
CA MET A 75 -2.33 -0.01 8.64
C MET A 75 -2.70 -1.05 7.59
N PHE A 76 -1.81 -1.99 7.28
CA PHE A 76 -1.99 -2.96 6.21
C PHE A 76 -2.06 -4.39 6.76
N HIS A 77 -2.70 -5.27 6.00
CA HIS A 77 -2.71 -6.70 6.30
C HIS A 77 -1.30 -7.30 6.27
N ASP A 78 -1.06 -8.27 7.15
CA ASP A 78 -0.06 -9.30 6.88
C ASP A 78 -0.56 -10.11 5.67
N LEU A 79 0.19 -10.09 4.59
CA LEU A 79 -0.24 -10.75 3.36
C LEU A 79 -0.40 -12.27 3.52
N ARG A 80 0.28 -12.86 4.49
CA ARG A 80 0.14 -14.30 4.83
C ARG A 80 -1.23 -14.65 5.39
N ASP A 81 -1.95 -13.67 5.93
CA ASP A 81 -3.28 -13.89 6.52
C ASP A 81 -4.41 -13.83 5.46
N ILE A 82 -4.15 -13.23 4.30
CA ILE A 82 -5.15 -12.97 3.27
C ILE A 82 -4.89 -13.67 1.92
N LEU A 83 -3.68 -14.20 1.72
CA LEU A 83 -3.30 -14.90 0.49
C LEU A 83 -3.39 -16.42 0.68
N THR A 84 -3.73 -17.13 -0.40
CA THR A 84 -3.59 -18.59 -0.46
C THR A 84 -2.13 -19.00 -0.58
N ASP A 85 -1.82 -20.27 -0.31
CA ASP A 85 -0.44 -20.81 -0.43
C ASP A 85 0.11 -20.63 -1.85
N GLU A 86 -0.75 -20.80 -2.89
CA GLU A 86 -0.38 -20.60 -4.28
C GLU A 86 -0.06 -19.13 -4.57
N GLN A 87 -0.86 -18.21 -4.02
CA GLN A 87 -0.64 -16.76 -4.16
C GLN A 87 0.63 -16.33 -3.43
N ILE A 88 0.87 -16.82 -2.22
CA ILE A 88 2.11 -16.56 -1.48
C ILE A 88 3.30 -16.97 -2.32
N GLN A 89 3.32 -18.21 -2.85
CA GLN A 89 4.44 -18.70 -3.66
C GLN A 89 4.67 -17.85 -4.93
N ALA A 90 3.61 -17.35 -5.55
CA ALA A 90 3.70 -16.53 -6.75
C ALA A 90 4.13 -15.08 -6.47
N LEU A 91 3.68 -14.50 -5.34
CA LEU A 91 3.87 -13.10 -5.01
C LEU A 91 5.06 -12.84 -4.08
N GLU A 92 5.58 -13.86 -3.38
CA GLU A 92 6.72 -13.72 -2.46
C GLU A 92 7.92 -12.97 -3.05
N PRO A 93 8.31 -13.13 -4.33
CA PRO A 93 9.40 -12.36 -4.93
C PRO A 93 9.15 -10.84 -5.01
N TYR A 94 7.91 -10.42 -4.84
CA TYR A 94 7.46 -9.03 -4.90
C TYR A 94 7.07 -8.46 -3.54
N PHE A 95 7.25 -9.19 -2.44
CA PHE A 95 6.85 -8.73 -1.13
C PHE A 95 7.71 -7.56 -0.63
N TYR A 96 7.03 -6.59 -0.03
CA TYR A 96 7.59 -5.51 0.77
C TYR A 96 7.38 -5.85 2.25
N TYR A 97 8.46 -5.89 3.00
CA TYR A 97 8.44 -6.31 4.40
C TYR A 97 8.61 -5.14 5.36
N VAL A 98 8.07 -5.31 6.57
CA VAL A 98 8.41 -4.53 7.75
C VAL A 98 8.94 -5.47 8.83
N ASP A 99 9.78 -4.94 9.74
CA ASP A 99 10.17 -5.69 10.93
C ASP A 99 9.16 -5.42 12.04
N ARG A 100 8.47 -6.46 12.53
CA ARG A 100 7.48 -6.35 13.59
C ARG A 100 8.07 -5.75 14.88
N GLU A 101 9.33 -6.02 15.19
CA GLU A 101 10.00 -5.46 16.37
C GLU A 101 10.13 -3.93 16.26
N VAL A 102 10.38 -3.41 15.04
CA VAL A 102 10.40 -1.96 14.79
C VAL A 102 9.00 -1.37 14.94
N VAL A 103 7.97 -2.04 14.41
CA VAL A 103 6.57 -1.60 14.54
C VAL A 103 6.18 -1.49 16.02
N LEU A 104 6.46 -2.54 16.82
CA LEU A 104 6.17 -2.56 18.26
C LEU A 104 6.93 -1.47 19.02
N ALA A 105 8.19 -1.20 18.65
CA ALA A 105 8.98 -0.14 19.24
C ALA A 105 8.41 1.27 18.93
N ILE A 106 7.88 1.48 17.73
CA ILE A 106 7.19 2.72 17.36
C ILE A 106 5.90 2.89 18.17
N GLU A 107 5.09 1.83 18.29
CA GLU A 107 3.86 1.85 19.09
C GLU A 107 4.16 2.18 20.55
N ALA A 108 5.15 1.52 21.15
CA ALA A 108 5.58 1.79 22.52
C ALA A 108 6.07 3.23 22.72
N ALA A 109 6.84 3.76 21.77
CA ALA A 109 7.33 5.14 21.82
C ALA A 109 6.16 6.14 21.71
N ASN A 110 5.15 5.86 20.91
CA ASN A 110 3.95 6.69 20.80
C ASN A 110 3.12 6.67 22.08
N ASP A 111 2.95 5.51 22.70
CA ASP A 111 2.24 5.36 23.98
C ASP A 111 2.93 6.12 25.12
N ASP A 112 4.25 6.09 25.15
CA ASP A 112 5.08 6.82 26.12
C ASP A 112 5.23 8.32 25.78
N MET A 113 4.63 8.79 24.69
CA MET A 113 4.81 10.16 24.15
C MET A 113 6.31 10.53 23.95
N ASN A 114 7.12 9.54 23.60
CA ASN A 114 8.55 9.73 23.36
C ASN A 114 8.79 10.31 21.96
N THR A 115 8.83 11.63 21.87
CA THR A 115 9.05 12.35 20.60
C THR A 115 10.49 12.28 20.09
N ASP A 116 11.42 11.80 20.90
CA ASP A 116 12.85 11.69 20.52
C ASP A 116 13.20 10.33 19.91
N TYR A 117 12.24 9.39 19.91
CA TYR A 117 12.44 8.08 19.27
C TYR A 117 12.50 8.24 17.75
N THR A 118 13.58 7.75 17.17
CA THR A 118 13.76 7.68 15.72
C THR A 118 13.93 6.22 15.34
N PRO A 119 12.96 5.62 14.62
CA PRO A 119 13.07 4.23 14.19
C PRO A 119 14.20 4.06 13.16
N ASP A 120 14.90 2.93 13.28
CA ASP A 120 15.82 2.46 12.25
C ASP A 120 15.08 1.42 11.40
N TYR A 121 14.73 1.80 10.18
CA TYR A 121 13.99 0.95 9.29
C TYR A 121 14.93 0.07 8.47
N PRO A 122 14.85 -1.26 8.58
CA PRO A 122 15.59 -2.16 7.71
C PRO A 122 15.12 -2.02 6.25
N ASP A 123 15.96 -2.48 5.31
CA ASP A 123 15.60 -2.50 3.90
C ASP A 123 14.38 -3.43 3.68
N PRO A 124 13.26 -2.93 3.15
CA PRO A 124 12.02 -3.70 3.01
C PRO A 124 12.11 -4.86 2.01
N LEU A 125 13.16 -4.94 1.22
CA LEU A 125 13.40 -6.03 0.26
C LEU A 125 14.37 -7.08 0.79
N HIS A 126 14.91 -6.91 2.00
CA HIS A 126 15.87 -7.79 2.65
C HIS A 126 15.33 -8.33 3.98
N PRO A 127 14.31 -9.23 3.95
CA PRO A 127 13.72 -9.79 5.16
C PRO A 127 14.71 -10.58 6.03
N GLU A 128 15.81 -11.06 5.46
CA GLU A 128 16.89 -11.75 6.17
C GLU A 128 17.63 -10.85 7.19
N ASP A 129 17.55 -9.53 7.04
CA ASP A 129 18.15 -8.55 7.95
C ASP A 129 17.18 -8.12 9.08
N MET A 130 15.93 -8.62 9.06
CA MET A 130 14.89 -8.32 10.04
C MET A 130 14.82 -9.38 11.14
N GLN A 131 14.33 -8.98 12.32
CA GLN A 131 14.14 -9.92 13.44
C GLN A 131 12.83 -10.72 13.29
N ASP A 132 11.75 -10.05 12.90
CA ASP A 132 10.44 -10.68 12.64
C ASP A 132 9.82 -10.06 11.37
N PRO A 133 10.22 -10.53 10.17
CA PRO A 133 9.76 -9.97 8.91
C PRO A 133 8.29 -10.29 8.66
N VAL A 134 7.50 -9.24 8.36
CA VAL A 134 6.09 -9.31 8.01
C VAL A 134 5.87 -8.71 6.63
N PRO A 135 5.35 -9.46 5.64
CA PRO A 135 5.03 -8.94 4.33
C PRO A 135 3.73 -8.13 4.40
N VAL A 136 3.80 -6.82 4.10
CA VAL A 136 2.65 -5.91 4.19
C VAL A 136 2.37 -5.17 2.89
N GLY A 137 3.16 -5.41 1.86
CA GLY A 137 2.98 -4.78 0.56
C GLY A 137 3.48 -5.64 -0.60
N ILE A 138 3.05 -5.30 -1.80
CA ILE A 138 3.43 -5.95 -3.06
C ILE A 138 4.11 -4.91 -3.94
N CYS A 139 5.37 -5.14 -4.30
CA CYS A 139 6.17 -4.26 -5.15
C CYS A 139 5.69 -4.32 -6.60
N LEU A 140 5.40 -3.15 -7.16
CA LEU A 140 4.86 -2.96 -8.52
C LEU A 140 5.80 -2.09 -9.38
N THR A 141 7.07 -2.02 -9.03
CA THR A 141 8.05 -1.11 -9.64
C THR A 141 8.19 -1.31 -11.15
N ASP A 142 8.03 -2.53 -11.63
CA ASP A 142 8.15 -2.88 -13.05
C ASP A 142 6.84 -2.74 -13.84
N CYS A 143 5.74 -2.34 -13.18
CA CYS A 143 4.46 -2.14 -13.84
C CYS A 143 4.47 -0.89 -14.72
N LYS A 144 4.49 -1.07 -16.03
CA LYS A 144 4.55 0.04 -17.01
C LYS A 144 3.31 0.91 -16.99
N ASP A 145 2.14 0.34 -16.75
CA ASP A 145 0.89 1.11 -16.69
C ASP A 145 0.93 2.13 -15.55
N LEU A 146 1.65 1.84 -14.45
CA LEU A 146 1.87 2.77 -13.36
C LEU A 146 3.00 3.76 -13.67
N THR A 147 4.16 3.29 -14.10
CA THR A 147 5.35 4.14 -14.34
C THR A 147 5.18 5.11 -15.50
N ASP A 148 4.46 4.72 -16.55
CA ASP A 148 4.20 5.57 -17.73
C ASP A 148 3.08 6.58 -17.49
N THR A 149 2.21 6.34 -16.50
CA THR A 149 1.01 7.15 -16.26
C THR A 149 1.16 8.09 -15.06
N TYR A 150 1.86 7.66 -14.02
CA TYR A 150 1.98 8.38 -12.75
C TYR A 150 3.43 8.69 -12.40
N TYR A 151 3.60 9.81 -11.71
CA TYR A 151 4.89 10.18 -11.14
C TYR A 151 4.96 9.68 -9.69
N PHE A 152 5.82 8.71 -9.46
CA PHE A 152 6.20 8.26 -8.12
C PHE A 152 7.57 8.84 -7.76
N ARG A 153 7.75 9.17 -6.49
CA ARG A 153 9.04 9.58 -5.96
C ARG A 153 9.75 8.35 -5.38
N GLY A 154 11.07 8.34 -5.44
CA GLY A 154 11.86 7.30 -4.78
C GLY A 154 12.09 6.05 -5.62
N ASP A 155 12.48 4.99 -4.94
CA ASP A 155 13.19 3.85 -5.52
C ASP A 155 12.28 2.67 -5.91
N GLY A 156 10.97 2.83 -5.78
CA GLY A 156 10.03 1.77 -6.15
C GLY A 156 8.58 2.15 -5.91
N ILE A 157 7.69 1.30 -6.43
CA ILE A 157 6.24 1.42 -6.27
C ILE A 157 5.76 0.21 -5.47
N VAL A 158 4.89 0.43 -4.51
CA VAL A 158 4.33 -0.62 -3.67
C VAL A 158 2.84 -0.42 -3.47
N MET A 159 2.12 -1.53 -3.41
CA MET A 159 0.71 -1.60 -3.06
C MET A 159 0.55 -2.28 -1.70
N GLY A 160 -0.16 -1.63 -0.78
CA GLY A 160 -0.61 -2.23 0.47
C GLY A 160 -2.12 -2.37 0.49
N ILE A 161 -2.63 -3.44 1.12
CA ILE A 161 -4.05 -3.70 1.32
C ILE A 161 -4.39 -3.32 2.75
N TYR A 162 -5.32 -2.38 2.95
CA TYR A 162 -5.65 -1.88 4.29
C TYR A 162 -6.24 -2.98 5.17
N ALA A 163 -5.86 -2.99 6.45
CA ALA A 163 -6.31 -4.00 7.42
C ALA A 163 -7.84 -4.00 7.67
N ASN A 164 -8.52 -2.91 7.32
CA ASN A 164 -9.96 -2.76 7.39
C ASN A 164 -10.65 -2.72 6.01
N ALA A 165 -9.98 -3.19 4.95
CA ALA A 165 -10.52 -3.24 3.60
C ALA A 165 -11.78 -4.12 3.54
N GLU A 166 -12.81 -3.65 2.83
CA GLU A 166 -14.03 -4.43 2.61
C GLU A 166 -13.90 -5.42 1.44
N HIS A 167 -13.05 -5.11 0.45
CA HIS A 167 -12.89 -5.89 -0.79
C HIS A 167 -11.47 -6.44 -0.93
N VAL A 168 -10.98 -7.15 0.11
CA VAL A 168 -9.61 -7.67 0.18
C VAL A 168 -9.25 -8.50 -1.05
N GLN A 169 -10.13 -9.44 -1.49
CA GLN A 169 -9.82 -10.29 -2.64
C GLN A 169 -9.70 -9.48 -3.93
N THR A 170 -10.57 -8.50 -4.15
CA THR A 170 -10.48 -7.61 -5.33
C THR A 170 -9.17 -6.80 -5.33
N ALA A 171 -8.69 -6.41 -4.16
CA ALA A 171 -7.40 -5.75 -4.04
C ALA A 171 -6.23 -6.70 -4.35
N VAL A 172 -6.29 -7.96 -3.94
CA VAL A 172 -5.31 -8.98 -4.32
C VAL A 172 -5.33 -9.21 -5.84
N ASP A 173 -6.51 -9.37 -6.43
CA ASP A 173 -6.69 -9.55 -7.88
C ASP A 173 -6.13 -8.35 -8.66
N LEU A 174 -6.28 -7.13 -8.12
CA LEU A 174 -5.68 -5.93 -8.70
C LEU A 174 -4.14 -5.97 -8.69
N ALA A 175 -3.52 -6.43 -7.60
CA ALA A 175 -2.08 -6.57 -7.53
C ALA A 175 -1.57 -7.58 -8.56
N GLU A 176 -2.21 -8.75 -8.66
CA GLU A 176 -1.89 -9.77 -9.66
C GLU A 176 -2.09 -9.25 -11.10
N TYR A 177 -3.15 -8.48 -11.33
CA TYR A 177 -3.41 -7.85 -12.63
C TYR A 177 -2.29 -6.88 -13.02
N LEU A 178 -1.85 -6.03 -12.08
CA LEU A 178 -0.80 -5.04 -12.32
C LEU A 178 0.57 -5.68 -12.56
N LEU A 179 0.90 -6.77 -11.87
CA LEU A 179 2.15 -7.51 -12.07
C LEU A 179 2.24 -8.20 -13.44
N ASN A 180 1.10 -8.47 -14.09
CA ASN A 180 1.03 -9.11 -15.40
C ASN A 180 0.94 -8.11 -16.57
N LYS A 181 1.08 -6.81 -16.32
CA LYS A 181 1.05 -5.72 -17.30
C LYS A 181 2.44 -5.14 -17.54
#